data_c967eb0ce03cf25cf55af9392243aaf7
#
_entry.id   c967eb0ce03cf25cf55af9392243aaf7
#
_cell.length_a   1.000
_cell.length_b   1.000
_cell.length_c   1.000
_cell.angle_alpha   90.00
_cell.angle_beta   90.00
_cell.angle_gamma   90.00
#
_symmetry.space_group_name_H-M   'P 1'
#
loop_
_entity.id
_entity.type
_entity.pdbx_description
1 polymer ?
#
loop_
_entity_poly.entity_id
_entity_poly.type
_entity_poly.pdbx_seq_one_letter_code
_entity_poly.pdbx_strand_id
1 'polypeptide(L)'
;MRKLIILGAGGYGQTVADVAEQTGKYDEIAFLDDNSDKAIDTCNNFVNYISDDTDFYPAFGNNEGRVGWLHRLMELGCSIPTIIHPTAYVSPKTTIIAVTTVLPGAIVNTGCVVKMGCIINCGAIVDHGCTLEEGVHVCLGAIVKGENHLPRCMKVEAGTVINNREYQ
;
A
#
# COMPACT_ATOMS: atom_id res chain seq x y z
N MET A 1 -21.34 -5.11 8.67
CA MET A 1 -20.16 -6.01 8.89
C MET A 1 -19.19 -5.71 7.78
N ARG A 2 -18.05 -5.09 8.10
CA ARG A 2 -17.11 -4.62 7.07
C ARG A 2 -16.10 -5.70 6.70
N LYS A 3 -15.96 -5.95 5.41
CA LYS A 3 -15.12 -7.01 4.85
C LYS A 3 -13.95 -6.39 4.05
N LEU A 4 -12.77 -6.99 4.17
CA LEU A 4 -11.63 -6.69 3.31
C LEU A 4 -11.34 -7.88 2.40
N ILE A 5 -11.37 -7.64 1.11
CA ILE A 5 -10.92 -8.61 0.09
C ILE A 5 -9.54 -8.18 -0.40
N ILE A 6 -8.54 -9.02 -0.17
CA ILE A 6 -7.17 -8.80 -0.59
C ILE A 6 -6.92 -9.60 -1.88
N LEU A 7 -6.55 -8.91 -2.96
CA LEU A 7 -6.14 -9.54 -4.20
C LEU A 7 -4.64 -9.85 -4.13
N GLY A 8 -4.32 -11.13 -4.12
CA GLY A 8 -2.97 -11.65 -3.89
C GLY A 8 -2.80 -12.20 -2.46
N ALA A 9 -2.60 -13.52 -2.34
CA ALA A 9 -2.41 -14.24 -1.08
C ALA A 9 -0.95 -14.58 -0.77
N GLY A 10 0.00 -13.97 -1.50
CA GLY A 10 1.44 -14.10 -1.28
C GLY A 10 1.91 -13.41 0.00
N GLY A 11 3.22 -13.37 0.23
CA GLY A 11 3.79 -12.80 1.47
C GLY A 11 3.34 -11.37 1.75
N TYR A 12 3.30 -10.50 0.73
CA TYR A 12 2.81 -9.14 0.91
C TYR A 12 1.31 -9.10 1.25
N GLY A 13 0.50 -9.92 0.60
CA GLY A 13 -0.94 -10.00 0.92
C GLY A 13 -1.19 -10.44 2.36
N GLN A 14 -0.45 -11.41 2.85
CA GLN A 14 -0.52 -11.86 4.25
C GLN A 14 -0.09 -10.74 5.22
N THR A 15 0.98 -10.00 4.89
CA THR A 15 1.40 -8.83 5.68
C THR A 15 0.31 -7.76 5.74
N VAL A 16 -0.36 -7.49 4.61
CA VAL A 16 -1.48 -6.53 4.56
C VAL A 16 -2.65 -7.02 5.43
N ALA A 17 -2.96 -8.33 5.41
CA ALA A 17 -4.00 -8.91 6.25
C ALA A 17 -3.69 -8.73 7.75
N ASP A 18 -2.47 -9.08 8.18
CA ASP A 18 -2.02 -8.92 9.57
C ASP A 18 -2.14 -7.45 10.05
N VAL A 19 -1.78 -6.50 9.18
CA VAL A 19 -1.90 -5.07 9.50
C VAL A 19 -3.37 -4.64 9.55
N ALA A 20 -4.19 -5.11 8.62
CA ALA A 20 -5.61 -4.79 8.57
C ALA A 20 -6.36 -5.32 9.83
N GLU A 21 -6.03 -6.53 10.29
CA GLU A 21 -6.55 -7.09 11.55
C GLU A 21 -6.22 -6.18 12.73
N GLN A 22 -4.99 -5.70 12.83
CA GLN A 22 -4.54 -4.82 13.92
C GLN A 22 -5.21 -3.44 13.91
N THR A 23 -5.79 -3.03 12.80
CA THR A 23 -6.60 -1.79 12.76
C THR A 23 -7.95 -1.92 13.44
N GLY A 24 -8.46 -3.15 13.62
CA GLY A 24 -9.78 -3.43 14.18
C GLY A 24 -10.96 -2.94 13.33
N LYS A 25 -10.73 -2.65 12.05
CA LYS A 25 -11.76 -2.08 11.15
C LYS A 25 -12.60 -3.14 10.43
N TYR A 26 -12.09 -4.36 10.33
CA TYR A 26 -12.69 -5.43 9.53
C TYR A 26 -13.14 -6.59 10.38
N ASP A 27 -14.35 -7.04 10.12
CA ASP A 27 -14.94 -8.23 10.77
C ASP A 27 -14.53 -9.51 10.04
N GLU A 28 -14.19 -9.39 8.74
CA GLU A 28 -13.77 -10.49 7.88
C GLU A 28 -12.68 -10.02 6.92
N ILE A 29 -11.61 -10.83 6.76
CA ILE A 29 -10.56 -10.64 5.77
C ILE A 29 -10.44 -11.91 4.95
N ALA A 30 -10.49 -11.79 3.63
CA ALA A 30 -10.39 -12.92 2.72
C ALA A 30 -9.46 -12.58 1.53
N PHE A 31 -8.95 -13.62 0.88
CA PHE A 31 -8.05 -13.48 -0.25
C PHE A 31 -8.69 -13.93 -1.56
N LEU A 32 -8.36 -13.24 -2.66
CA LEU A 32 -8.52 -13.72 -4.02
C LEU A 32 -7.13 -13.90 -4.62
N ASP A 33 -6.87 -15.07 -5.20
CA ASP A 33 -5.56 -15.38 -5.82
C ASP A 33 -5.74 -16.53 -6.80
N ASP A 34 -5.06 -16.45 -7.93
CA ASP A 34 -5.23 -17.44 -9.00
C ASP A 34 -4.46 -18.74 -8.73
N ASN A 35 -3.53 -18.74 -7.75
CA ASN A 35 -2.59 -19.85 -7.51
C ASN A 35 -2.46 -20.25 -6.03
N SER A 36 -3.23 -19.66 -5.12
CA SER A 36 -3.11 -19.92 -3.68
C SER A 36 -4.29 -20.72 -3.14
N ASP A 37 -4.01 -21.73 -2.34
CA ASP A 37 -5.01 -22.49 -1.58
C ASP A 37 -5.65 -21.70 -0.41
N LYS A 38 -5.07 -20.55 -0.07
CA LYS A 38 -5.62 -19.62 0.92
C LYS A 38 -6.72 -18.73 0.36
N ALA A 39 -6.85 -18.69 -0.96
CA ALA A 39 -7.84 -17.83 -1.61
C ALA A 39 -9.22 -18.51 -1.64
N ILE A 40 -10.26 -17.70 -1.48
CA ILE A 40 -11.65 -18.16 -1.59
C ILE A 40 -12.12 -18.20 -3.05
N ASP A 41 -11.44 -17.49 -3.96
CA ASP A 41 -11.72 -17.42 -5.40
C ASP A 41 -10.53 -16.83 -6.15
N THR A 42 -10.60 -16.76 -7.48
CA THR A 42 -9.60 -16.11 -8.33
C THR A 42 -9.72 -14.59 -8.33
N CYS A 43 -8.63 -13.89 -8.64
CA CYS A 43 -8.61 -12.43 -8.66
C CYS A 43 -9.68 -11.84 -9.59
N ASN A 44 -9.89 -12.42 -10.77
CA ASN A 44 -10.85 -11.90 -11.75
C ASN A 44 -12.31 -11.99 -11.31
N ASN A 45 -12.62 -12.85 -10.36
CA ASN A 45 -13.97 -13.00 -9.80
C ASN A 45 -14.31 -11.96 -8.71
N PHE A 46 -13.43 -10.98 -8.45
CA PHE A 46 -13.68 -9.94 -7.44
C PHE A 46 -15.02 -9.22 -7.63
N VAL A 47 -15.52 -9.14 -8.86
CA VAL A 47 -16.82 -8.51 -9.18
C VAL A 47 -17.99 -9.16 -8.44
N ASN A 48 -17.89 -10.45 -8.07
CA ASN A 48 -18.91 -11.18 -7.34
C ASN A 48 -18.97 -10.78 -5.85
N TYR A 49 -17.98 -10.04 -5.39
CA TYR A 49 -17.81 -9.63 -3.98
C TYR A 49 -18.05 -8.14 -3.77
N ILE A 50 -18.38 -7.38 -4.82
CA ILE A 50 -18.64 -5.94 -4.72
C ILE A 50 -19.92 -5.71 -3.91
N SER A 51 -19.80 -4.95 -2.83
CA SER A 51 -20.91 -4.49 -1.99
C SER A 51 -20.52 -3.22 -1.23
N ASP A 52 -21.49 -2.53 -0.65
CA ASP A 52 -21.25 -1.31 0.14
C ASP A 52 -20.41 -1.56 1.39
N ASP A 53 -20.37 -2.79 1.88
CA ASP A 53 -19.63 -3.21 3.07
C ASP A 53 -18.27 -3.84 2.74
N THR A 54 -17.86 -3.90 1.46
CA THR A 54 -16.62 -4.55 1.03
C THR A 54 -15.59 -3.53 0.57
N ASP A 55 -14.41 -3.58 1.20
CA ASP A 55 -13.20 -2.91 0.72
C ASP A 55 -12.33 -3.92 -0.04
N PHE A 56 -11.62 -3.44 -1.07
CA PHE A 56 -10.66 -4.24 -1.84
C PHE A 56 -9.25 -3.68 -1.70
N TYR A 57 -8.26 -4.55 -1.62
CA TYR A 57 -6.86 -4.13 -1.62
C TYR A 57 -6.00 -5.01 -2.53
N PRO A 58 -5.37 -4.45 -3.59
CA PRO A 58 -4.48 -5.21 -4.47
C PRO A 58 -3.09 -5.32 -3.85
N ALA A 59 -2.75 -6.50 -3.31
CA ALA A 59 -1.53 -6.77 -2.58
C ALA A 59 -0.47 -7.45 -3.47
N PHE A 60 -0.13 -6.81 -4.58
CA PHE A 60 0.90 -7.29 -5.51
C PHE A 60 2.23 -6.56 -5.28
N GLY A 61 3.32 -7.33 -5.19
CA GLY A 61 4.69 -6.79 -5.06
C GLY A 61 5.21 -6.12 -6.34
N ASN A 62 4.66 -6.49 -7.50
CA ASN A 62 4.93 -5.80 -8.75
C ASN A 62 4.20 -4.45 -8.78
N ASN A 63 4.95 -3.34 -8.88
CA ASN A 63 4.39 -2.00 -8.76
C ASN A 63 3.41 -1.66 -9.89
N GLU A 64 3.75 -1.99 -11.15
CA GLU A 64 2.87 -1.75 -12.30
C GLU A 64 1.60 -2.61 -12.23
N GLY A 65 1.74 -3.89 -11.88
CA GLY A 65 0.60 -4.79 -11.71
C GLY A 65 -0.34 -4.31 -10.60
N ARG A 66 0.23 -3.85 -9.47
CA ARG A 66 -0.56 -3.29 -8.36
C ARG A 66 -1.33 -2.05 -8.79
N VAL A 67 -0.67 -1.13 -9.48
CA VAL A 67 -1.31 0.10 -9.99
C VAL A 67 -2.39 -0.24 -11.03
N GLY A 68 -2.14 -1.17 -11.93
CA GLY A 68 -3.16 -1.62 -12.91
C GLY A 68 -4.43 -2.16 -12.23
N TRP A 69 -4.27 -2.95 -11.17
CA TRP A 69 -5.40 -3.43 -10.37
C TRP A 69 -6.13 -2.30 -9.62
N LEU A 70 -5.38 -1.31 -9.10
CA LEU A 70 -5.99 -0.14 -8.45
C LEU A 70 -6.91 0.62 -9.41
N HIS A 71 -6.43 0.91 -10.62
CA HIS A 71 -7.24 1.59 -11.63
C HIS A 71 -8.50 0.79 -11.97
N ARG A 72 -8.37 -0.52 -12.18
CA ARG A 72 -9.50 -1.41 -12.47
C ARG A 72 -10.55 -1.41 -11.37
N LEU A 73 -10.13 -1.46 -10.11
CA LEU A 73 -11.04 -1.40 -8.95
C LEU A 73 -11.74 -0.04 -8.86
N MET A 74 -11.01 1.06 -9.09
CA MET A 74 -11.55 2.42 -9.07
C MET A 74 -12.57 2.65 -10.19
N GLU A 75 -12.31 2.16 -11.41
CA GLU A 75 -13.23 2.25 -12.55
C GLU A 75 -14.58 1.60 -12.26
N LEU A 76 -14.60 0.55 -11.43
CA LEU A 76 -15.82 -0.13 -11.00
C LEU A 76 -16.42 0.44 -9.71
N GLY A 77 -15.88 1.54 -9.20
CA GLY A 77 -16.37 2.20 -8.00
C GLY A 77 -16.14 1.44 -6.69
N CYS A 78 -15.19 0.49 -6.69
CA CYS A 78 -14.86 -0.26 -5.47
C CYS A 78 -14.24 0.65 -4.41
N SER A 79 -14.59 0.40 -3.14
CA SER A 79 -13.94 1.03 -2.00
C SER A 79 -12.55 0.42 -1.80
N ILE A 80 -11.50 1.26 -1.72
CA ILE A 80 -10.12 0.80 -1.55
C ILE A 80 -9.49 1.59 -0.39
N PRO A 81 -9.10 0.93 0.71
CA PRO A 81 -8.62 1.62 1.91
C PRO A 81 -7.15 2.03 1.80
N THR A 82 -6.77 3.03 2.56
CA THR A 82 -5.40 3.23 3.01
C THR A 82 -5.21 2.43 4.31
N ILE A 83 -4.16 1.61 4.36
CA ILE A 83 -3.87 0.73 5.49
C ILE A 83 -2.59 1.21 6.17
N ILE A 84 -2.72 1.71 7.39
CA ILE A 84 -1.60 2.24 8.18
C ILE A 84 -1.49 1.42 9.47
N HIS A 85 -0.33 0.82 9.69
CA HIS A 85 -0.08 0.07 10.92
C HIS A 85 -0.05 1.02 12.13
N PRO A 86 -0.60 0.62 13.29
CA PRO A 86 -0.64 1.47 14.49
C PRO A 86 0.72 1.96 15.00
N THR A 87 1.82 1.25 14.70
CA THR A 87 3.19 1.67 15.07
C THR A 87 3.90 2.49 14.00
N ALA A 88 3.28 2.74 12.85
CA ALA A 88 3.82 3.65 11.86
C ALA A 88 3.62 5.10 12.28
N TYR A 89 4.60 5.94 12.00
CA TYR A 89 4.46 7.37 12.18
C TYR A 89 4.20 8.05 10.83
N VAL A 90 3.08 8.73 10.71
CA VAL A 90 2.78 9.60 9.57
C VAL A 90 2.52 11.00 10.10
N SER A 91 3.33 11.96 9.67
CA SER A 91 3.16 13.34 10.09
C SER A 91 1.76 13.87 9.70
N PRO A 92 1.06 14.60 10.59
CA PRO A 92 -0.23 15.20 10.28
C PRO A 92 -0.18 16.26 9.16
N LYS A 93 1.02 16.68 8.77
CA LYS A 93 1.26 17.61 7.64
C LYS A 93 1.62 16.89 6.34
N THR A 94 1.56 15.57 6.32
CA THR A 94 1.74 14.73 5.13
C THR A 94 0.41 14.51 4.45
N THR A 95 0.39 14.62 3.12
CA THR A 95 -0.77 14.25 2.30
C THR A 95 -0.58 12.84 1.80
N ILE A 96 -1.41 11.90 2.27
CA ILE A 96 -1.52 10.57 1.67
C ILE A 96 -2.76 10.56 0.78
N ILE A 97 -2.54 10.45 -0.52
CA ILE A 97 -3.62 10.21 -1.47
C ILE A 97 -3.98 8.73 -1.38
N ALA A 98 -5.25 8.42 -1.28
CA ALA A 98 -5.82 7.10 -0.95
C ALA A 98 -5.03 5.86 -1.48
N VAL A 99 -5.32 4.70 -0.89
CA VAL A 99 -4.81 3.39 -1.36
C VAL A 99 -3.30 3.18 -1.16
N THR A 100 -2.77 3.63 -0.06
CA THR A 100 -1.37 3.47 0.34
C THR A 100 -1.28 2.51 1.52
N THR A 101 -0.20 1.74 1.60
CA THR A 101 0.12 0.95 2.78
C THR A 101 1.33 1.53 3.49
N VAL A 102 1.20 1.76 4.78
CA VAL A 102 2.31 2.15 5.67
C VAL A 102 2.47 1.08 6.73
N LEU A 103 3.56 0.32 6.65
CA LEU A 103 3.78 -0.90 7.40
C LEU A 103 4.46 -0.64 8.76
N PRO A 104 4.58 -1.67 9.63
CA PRO A 104 5.13 -1.52 10.98
C PRO A 104 6.43 -0.75 11.06
N GLY A 105 6.50 0.24 11.95
CA GLY A 105 7.70 1.04 12.21
C GLY A 105 8.14 1.96 11.08
N ALA A 106 7.36 2.07 9.99
CA ALA A 106 7.65 3.01 8.93
C ALA A 106 7.39 4.46 9.38
N ILE A 107 8.17 5.40 8.83
CA ILE A 107 8.10 6.82 9.17
C ILE A 107 7.89 7.63 7.88
N VAL A 108 6.88 8.49 7.87
CA VAL A 108 6.67 9.49 6.83
C VAL A 108 6.65 10.86 7.48
N ASN A 109 7.69 11.65 7.24
CA ASN A 109 7.90 12.95 7.86
C ASN A 109 7.07 14.07 7.20
N THR A 110 7.20 15.26 7.76
CA THR A 110 6.38 16.44 7.45
C THR A 110 6.48 16.88 5.99
N GLY A 111 5.37 17.36 5.44
CA GLY A 111 5.33 17.97 4.11
C GLY A 111 5.50 17.01 2.95
N CYS A 112 5.40 15.70 3.18
CA CYS A 112 5.42 14.71 2.12
C CYS A 112 4.08 14.65 1.38
N VAL A 113 4.17 14.27 0.10
CA VAL A 113 3.02 13.89 -0.73
C VAL A 113 3.22 12.45 -1.17
N VAL A 114 2.34 11.55 -0.71
CA VAL A 114 2.38 10.13 -1.09
C VAL A 114 1.17 9.85 -1.97
N LYS A 115 1.43 9.59 -3.26
CA LYS A 115 0.38 9.31 -4.22
C LYS A 115 -0.11 7.87 -4.08
N MET A 116 -1.19 7.53 -4.80
CA MET A 116 -1.89 6.27 -4.60
C MET A 116 -1.02 5.04 -4.93
N GLY A 117 -1.34 3.93 -4.30
CA GLY A 117 -0.69 2.66 -4.55
C GLY A 117 0.74 2.54 -4.03
N CYS A 118 1.22 3.50 -3.25
CA CYS A 118 2.54 3.41 -2.64
C CYS A 118 2.59 2.38 -1.52
N ILE A 119 3.77 1.79 -1.34
CA ILE A 119 4.10 0.93 -0.20
C ILE A 119 5.27 1.57 0.55
N ILE A 120 5.06 1.93 1.80
CA ILE A 120 6.10 2.32 2.73
C ILE A 120 6.31 1.12 3.65
N ASN A 121 7.34 0.32 3.34
CA ASN A 121 7.51 -1.01 3.95
C ASN A 121 8.04 -0.94 5.39
N CYS A 122 8.13 -2.08 6.07
CA CYS A 122 8.53 -2.15 7.48
C CYS A 122 9.86 -1.42 7.74
N GLY A 123 9.84 -0.48 8.70
CA GLY A 123 11.00 0.30 9.08
C GLY A 123 11.54 1.27 8.03
N ALA A 124 10.86 1.46 6.90
CA ALA A 124 11.25 2.44 5.89
C ALA A 124 11.04 3.87 6.38
N ILE A 125 11.90 4.78 5.96
CA ILE A 125 11.86 6.19 6.35
C ILE A 125 11.76 7.05 5.10
N VAL A 126 10.73 7.89 5.04
CA VAL A 126 10.55 8.95 4.06
C VAL A 126 10.67 10.28 4.80
N ASP A 127 11.77 11.00 4.57
CA ASP A 127 12.05 12.26 5.24
C ASP A 127 11.26 13.41 4.62
N HIS A 128 11.39 14.61 5.19
CA HIS A 128 10.54 15.77 4.90
C HIS A 128 10.51 16.18 3.43
N GLY A 129 9.38 16.73 2.99
CA GLY A 129 9.23 17.37 1.68
C GLY A 129 9.36 16.44 0.48
N CYS A 130 9.26 15.12 0.67
CA CYS A 130 9.34 14.18 -0.43
C CYS A 130 8.00 14.04 -1.15
N THR A 131 8.06 13.83 -2.47
CA THR A 131 6.93 13.41 -3.29
C THR A 131 7.18 11.99 -3.78
N LEU A 132 6.27 11.09 -3.49
CA LEU A 132 6.27 9.72 -4.00
C LEU A 132 5.15 9.62 -5.03
N GLU A 133 5.54 9.40 -6.29
CA GLU A 133 4.59 9.21 -7.36
C GLU A 133 3.82 7.88 -7.20
N GLU A 134 2.79 7.69 -8.02
CA GLU A 134 1.93 6.52 -8.02
C GLU A 134 2.72 5.21 -8.03
N GLY A 135 2.36 4.29 -7.15
CA GLY A 135 2.93 2.94 -7.12
C GLY A 135 4.36 2.84 -6.61
N VAL A 136 4.96 3.90 -6.05
CA VAL A 136 6.30 3.83 -5.46
C VAL A 136 6.33 2.81 -4.31
N HIS A 137 7.40 2.01 -4.26
CA HIS A 137 7.64 1.07 -3.18
C HIS A 137 8.97 1.39 -2.49
N VAL A 138 8.91 1.95 -1.30
CA VAL A 138 10.07 2.11 -0.41
C VAL A 138 10.19 0.83 0.41
N CYS A 139 11.16 -0.04 0.05
CA CYS A 139 11.31 -1.37 0.64
C CYS A 139 11.79 -1.32 2.09
N LEU A 140 11.85 -2.51 2.72
CA LEU A 140 12.19 -2.70 4.15
C LEU A 140 13.47 -1.94 4.53
N GLY A 141 13.38 -1.09 5.55
CA GLY A 141 14.50 -0.34 6.09
C GLY A 141 15.19 0.63 5.13
N ALA A 142 14.59 0.90 3.96
CA ALA A 142 15.13 1.90 3.04
C ALA A 142 14.87 3.31 3.56
N ILE A 143 15.76 4.25 3.22
CA ILE A 143 15.70 5.64 3.66
C ILE A 143 15.68 6.55 2.43
N VAL A 144 14.64 7.36 2.32
CA VAL A 144 14.52 8.44 1.34
C VAL A 144 14.74 9.75 2.09
N LYS A 145 15.92 10.37 1.92
CA LYS A 145 16.22 11.66 2.56
C LYS A 145 15.40 12.78 1.93
N GLY A 146 15.40 13.95 2.57
CA GLY A 146 14.48 15.04 2.27
C GLY A 146 14.49 15.56 0.84
N GLU A 147 13.33 16.09 0.43
CA GLU A 147 13.12 16.82 -0.82
C GLU A 147 13.42 16.00 -2.10
N ASN A 148 13.08 14.72 -2.08
CA ASN A 148 13.13 13.86 -3.27
C ASN A 148 11.75 13.75 -3.94
N HIS A 149 11.76 13.66 -5.27
CA HIS A 149 10.60 13.37 -6.09
C HIS A 149 10.77 12.01 -6.77
N LEU A 150 10.28 10.94 -6.15
CA LEU A 150 10.44 9.59 -6.67
C LEU A 150 9.45 9.35 -7.82
N PRO A 151 9.95 8.91 -9.00
CA PRO A 151 9.10 8.71 -10.16
C PRO A 151 8.16 7.52 -10.00
N ARG A 152 7.10 7.51 -10.81
CA ARG A 152 6.05 6.48 -10.83
C ARG A 152 6.64 5.06 -10.83
N CYS A 153 6.06 4.19 -10.02
CA CYS A 153 6.42 2.78 -9.89
C CYS A 153 7.89 2.51 -9.53
N MET A 154 8.62 3.53 -9.07
CA MET A 154 9.99 3.32 -8.59
C MET A 154 10.01 2.37 -7.40
N LYS A 155 10.97 1.45 -7.40
CA LYS A 155 11.28 0.59 -6.27
C LYS A 155 12.61 1.02 -5.64
N VAL A 156 12.56 1.46 -4.39
CA VAL A 156 13.76 1.71 -3.58
C VAL A 156 14.10 0.42 -2.86
N GLU A 157 15.21 -0.20 -3.20
CA GLU A 157 15.57 -1.52 -2.67
C GLU A 157 15.81 -1.50 -1.16
N ALA A 158 15.63 -2.65 -0.52
CA ALA A 158 15.76 -2.77 0.94
C ALA A 158 17.12 -2.30 1.44
N GLY A 159 17.12 -1.52 2.52
CA GLY A 159 18.32 -0.94 3.13
C GLY A 159 19.02 0.14 2.31
N THR A 160 18.48 0.54 1.16
CA THR A 160 19.04 1.61 0.32
C THR A 160 18.83 2.97 0.96
N VAL A 161 19.81 3.86 0.80
CA VAL A 161 19.71 5.27 1.19
C VAL A 161 19.75 6.14 -0.06
N ILE A 162 18.64 6.86 -0.33
CA ILE A 162 18.57 7.93 -1.34
C ILE A 162 18.96 9.24 -0.69
N ASN A 163 19.92 9.97 -1.27
CA ASN A 163 20.41 11.23 -0.72
C ASN A 163 19.42 12.38 -0.97
N ASN A 164 19.60 13.51 -0.24
CA ASN A 164 18.76 14.68 -0.42
C ASN A 164 18.78 15.17 -1.87
N ARG A 165 17.58 15.42 -2.43
CA ARG A 165 17.45 15.98 -3.80
C ARG A 165 18.13 15.17 -4.89
N GLU A 166 18.29 13.86 -4.67
CA GLU A 166 18.86 12.96 -5.68
C GLU A 166 17.91 12.78 -6.87
N TYR A 167 16.62 12.79 -6.60
CA TYR A 167 15.54 12.78 -7.59
C TYR A 167 14.75 14.10 -7.51
N GLN A 168 14.67 14.84 -8.64
CA GLN A 168 13.99 16.14 -8.75
C GLN A 168 12.89 16.12 -9.83
#